data_6876b682be08e45eaab394b2c07d3732
#
_entry.id   6876b682be08e45eaab394b2c07d3732
#
_cell.length_a   1.000
_cell.length_b   1.000
_cell.length_c   1.000
_cell.angle_alpha   90.00
_cell.angle_beta   90.00
_cell.angle_gamma   90.00
#
_symmetry.space_group_name_H-M   'P 1'
#
loop_
_entity.id
_entity.type
_entity.pdbx_description
1 polymer ?
#
loop_
_entity_poly.entity_id
_entity_poly.type
_entity_poly.pdbx_seq_one_letter_code
_entity_poly.pdbx_strand_id
1 'polypeptide(L)'
;TEAQATFCFNLGPDHSGRMLGTLLAASRKGASAPSRHGLATLLYGTLLPGPDIGRRCADILRGVRDAGFDTGVLGWDGVAWQRRVERAAPAWIERQMQRAVARYRDIFGEAPRAHAAAGWQTSAHALRLTQRLGFGFASDTRGTHPFVPVWNGEVTLCPQLPVTLPALDELLGQQGCDVDNLHERLLALTAQAPATGHVFSLQADLALALQ
;
A
#
# COMPACT_ATOMS: atom_id res chain seq x y z
N THR A 1 -7.90 -24.43 1.74
CA THR A 1 -6.77 -23.66 2.29
C THR A 1 -7.32 -22.28 2.62
N GLU A 2 -7.38 -21.96 3.91
CA GLU A 2 -7.76 -20.61 4.34
C GLU A 2 -6.59 -19.68 4.02
N ALA A 3 -6.79 -18.77 3.07
CA ALA A 3 -5.81 -17.74 2.76
C ALA A 3 -5.85 -16.67 3.87
N GLN A 4 -4.68 -16.34 4.42
CA GLN A 4 -4.54 -15.22 5.37
C GLN A 4 -3.95 -14.02 4.65
N ALA A 5 -4.49 -12.84 4.93
CA ALA A 5 -4.02 -11.60 4.36
C ALA A 5 -4.15 -10.45 5.35
N THR A 6 -3.28 -9.46 5.23
CA THR A 6 -3.39 -8.19 5.93
C THR A 6 -3.84 -7.12 4.94
N PHE A 7 -4.99 -6.52 5.16
CA PHE A 7 -5.53 -5.43 4.35
C PHE A 7 -5.11 -4.08 4.90
N CYS A 8 -4.29 -3.34 4.17
CA CYS A 8 -3.88 -1.99 4.56
C CYS A 8 -4.68 -0.93 3.78
N PHE A 9 -5.29 0.02 4.48
CA PHE A 9 -6.23 0.99 3.92
C PHE A 9 -5.69 2.41 3.89
N ASN A 10 -5.98 3.12 2.78
CA ASN A 10 -5.97 4.58 2.78
C ASN A 10 -7.24 5.09 3.48
N LEU A 11 -7.09 5.96 4.47
CA LEU A 11 -8.17 6.31 5.39
C LEU A 11 -8.64 7.77 5.27
N GLY A 12 -8.04 8.54 4.39
CA GLY A 12 -8.41 9.93 4.11
C GLY A 12 -9.12 10.10 2.77
N PRO A 13 -9.05 11.31 2.18
CA PRO A 13 -9.70 11.60 0.91
C PRO A 13 -9.00 10.91 -0.26
N ASP A 14 -9.81 10.49 -1.23
CA ASP A 14 -9.31 9.95 -2.51
C ASP A 14 -8.73 11.07 -3.37
N HIS A 15 -7.45 10.99 -3.67
CA HIS A 15 -6.74 11.91 -4.55
C HIS A 15 -6.17 11.23 -5.80
N SER A 16 -6.77 10.13 -6.24
CA SER A 16 -6.31 9.33 -7.38
C SER A 16 -6.16 10.15 -8.66
N GLY A 17 -6.99 11.15 -8.88
CA GLY A 17 -6.89 12.04 -10.04
C GLY A 17 -5.58 12.83 -10.11
N ARG A 18 -4.87 13.01 -9.00
CA ARG A 18 -3.55 13.65 -9.02
C ARG A 18 -2.47 12.77 -9.65
N MET A 19 -2.75 11.49 -9.87
CA MET A 19 -1.85 10.55 -10.56
C MET A 19 -1.99 10.59 -12.09
N LEU A 20 -2.96 11.33 -12.65
CA LEU A 20 -3.24 11.39 -14.11
C LEU A 20 -2.00 11.67 -14.94
N GLY A 21 -1.15 12.59 -14.54
CA GLY A 21 0.09 12.91 -15.28
C GLY A 21 1.05 11.73 -15.35
N THR A 22 1.13 10.92 -14.30
CA THR A 22 1.97 9.73 -14.23
C THR A 22 1.38 8.60 -15.07
N LEU A 23 0.06 8.42 -15.01
CA LEU A 23 -0.68 7.43 -15.80
C LEU A 23 -0.58 7.71 -17.30
N LEU A 24 -0.74 8.97 -17.72
CA LEU A 24 -0.57 9.38 -19.12
C LEU A 24 0.87 9.19 -19.62
N ALA A 25 1.87 9.42 -18.77
CA ALA A 25 3.26 9.18 -19.10
C ALA A 25 3.58 7.68 -19.25
N ALA A 26 2.98 6.83 -18.42
CA ALA A 26 3.10 5.37 -18.50
C ALA A 26 2.42 4.81 -19.77
N SER A 27 1.23 5.31 -20.10
CA SER A 27 0.50 4.93 -21.32
C SER A 27 1.27 5.26 -22.61
N ARG A 28 2.00 6.38 -22.63
CA ARG A 28 2.89 6.73 -23.75
C ARG A 28 4.07 5.79 -23.94
N LYS A 29 4.44 5.03 -22.92
CA LYS A 29 5.50 4.02 -22.96
C LYS A 29 5.01 2.60 -23.32
N GLY A 30 3.77 2.47 -23.78
CA GLY A 30 3.21 1.20 -24.25
C GLY A 30 2.68 0.28 -23.13
N ALA A 31 2.68 0.74 -21.89
CA ALA A 31 2.04 0.01 -20.80
C ALA A 31 0.51 0.27 -20.85
N SER A 32 -0.22 -0.56 -21.57
CA SER A 32 -1.69 -0.57 -21.58
C SER A 32 -2.20 -1.18 -20.28
N ALA A 33 -2.09 -0.45 -19.17
CA ALA A 33 -2.92 -0.79 -18.01
C ALA A 33 -4.35 -0.38 -18.34
N PRO A 34 -5.35 -1.27 -18.22
CA PRO A 34 -6.75 -0.90 -18.38
C PRO A 34 -7.04 0.28 -17.44
N SER A 35 -7.80 1.27 -17.89
CA SER A 35 -8.17 2.42 -17.07
C SER A 35 -9.07 1.93 -15.94
N ARG A 36 -8.47 1.61 -14.81
CA ARG A 36 -9.11 1.03 -13.61
C ARG A 36 -10.05 1.99 -12.92
N HIS A 37 -9.99 3.25 -13.31
CA HIS A 37 -10.71 4.32 -12.63
C HIS A 37 -11.76 4.89 -13.55
N GLY A 38 -12.99 4.95 -13.07
CA GLY A 38 -14.06 5.68 -13.76
C GLY A 38 -13.65 7.15 -13.96
N LEU A 39 -14.21 7.83 -14.96
CA LEU A 39 -13.89 9.22 -15.30
C LEU A 39 -13.98 10.16 -14.07
N ALA A 40 -14.93 9.94 -13.17
CA ALA A 40 -15.04 10.73 -11.94
C ALA A 40 -13.83 10.57 -11.02
N THR A 41 -13.31 9.35 -10.86
CA THR A 41 -12.13 9.06 -10.02
C THR A 41 -10.88 9.77 -10.53
N LEU A 42 -10.75 9.90 -11.85
CA LEU A 42 -9.65 10.64 -12.48
C LEU A 42 -9.68 12.15 -12.19
N LEU A 43 -10.80 12.67 -11.72
CA LEU A 43 -10.96 14.07 -11.36
C LEU A 43 -10.81 14.33 -9.84
N TYR A 44 -10.81 13.28 -9.02
CA TYR A 44 -10.71 13.41 -7.57
C TYR A 44 -9.38 14.02 -7.13
N GLY A 45 -9.48 15.03 -6.27
CA GLY A 45 -8.33 15.77 -5.77
C GLY A 45 -7.71 16.77 -6.74
N THR A 46 -8.29 16.92 -7.96
CA THR A 46 -7.95 17.94 -8.96
C THR A 46 -9.13 18.88 -9.18
N LEU A 47 -10.12 18.49 -9.99
CA LEU A 47 -11.32 19.27 -10.30
C LEU A 47 -12.48 18.96 -9.35
N LEU A 48 -12.52 17.74 -8.78
CA LEU A 48 -13.55 17.33 -7.85
C LEU A 48 -12.93 17.01 -6.47
N PRO A 49 -13.60 17.33 -5.37
CA PRO A 49 -13.20 16.85 -4.06
C PRO A 49 -13.29 15.32 -4.02
N GLY A 50 -12.21 14.66 -3.60
CA GLY A 50 -12.22 13.22 -3.44
C GLY A 50 -13.11 12.79 -2.27
N PRO A 51 -13.83 11.67 -2.37
CA PRO A 51 -14.58 11.12 -1.25
C PRO A 51 -13.64 10.76 -0.10
N ASP A 52 -14.07 10.99 1.12
CA ASP A 52 -13.36 10.52 2.32
C ASP A 52 -13.57 8.99 2.45
N ILE A 53 -12.54 8.22 2.12
CA ILE A 53 -12.60 6.75 2.05
C ILE A 53 -12.94 6.18 3.42
N GLY A 54 -12.22 6.58 4.46
CA GLY A 54 -12.41 6.06 5.81
C GLY A 54 -13.80 6.32 6.37
N ARG A 55 -14.49 7.40 5.95
CA ARG A 55 -15.87 7.66 6.35
C ARG A 55 -16.87 6.90 5.50
N ARG A 56 -16.71 6.94 4.18
CA ARG A 56 -17.71 6.36 3.26
C ARG A 56 -17.69 4.84 3.24
N CYS A 57 -16.53 4.24 3.48
CA CYS A 57 -16.33 2.80 3.39
C CYS A 57 -16.16 2.13 4.76
N ALA A 58 -16.44 2.83 5.88
CA ALA A 58 -16.21 2.31 7.21
C ALA A 58 -16.85 0.93 7.45
N ASP A 59 -18.05 0.69 6.93
CA ASP A 59 -18.73 -0.60 7.07
C ASP A 59 -18.04 -1.71 6.28
N ILE A 60 -17.57 -1.40 5.06
CA ILE A 60 -16.81 -2.33 4.23
C ILE A 60 -15.49 -2.69 4.93
N LEU A 61 -14.79 -1.68 5.47
CA LEU A 61 -13.53 -1.90 6.18
C LEU A 61 -13.71 -2.79 7.40
N ARG A 62 -14.78 -2.56 8.17
CA ARG A 62 -15.14 -3.45 9.30
C ARG A 62 -15.48 -4.85 8.83
N GLY A 63 -16.22 -4.98 7.72
CA GLY A 63 -16.56 -6.27 7.12
C GLY A 63 -15.33 -7.11 6.75
N VAL A 64 -14.23 -6.49 6.31
CA VAL A 64 -12.96 -7.20 6.05
C VAL A 64 -12.40 -7.80 7.34
N ARG A 65 -12.35 -7.03 8.45
CA ARG A 65 -11.93 -7.53 9.75
C ARG A 65 -12.86 -8.63 10.26
N ASP A 66 -14.16 -8.42 10.14
CA ASP A 66 -15.17 -9.36 10.64
C ASP A 66 -15.18 -10.68 9.84
N ALA A 67 -14.65 -10.65 8.61
CA ALA A 67 -14.36 -11.85 7.81
C ALA A 67 -13.08 -12.59 8.27
N GLY A 68 -12.40 -12.12 9.31
CA GLY A 68 -11.24 -12.79 9.90
C GLY A 68 -9.88 -12.37 9.32
N PHE A 69 -9.83 -11.33 8.47
CA PHE A 69 -8.57 -10.82 7.95
C PHE A 69 -7.94 -9.78 8.88
N ASP A 70 -6.60 -9.77 8.90
CA ASP A 70 -5.87 -8.69 9.54
C ASP A 70 -6.07 -7.37 8.80
N THR A 71 -6.11 -6.27 9.55
CA THR A 71 -6.25 -4.93 8.99
C THR A 71 -5.14 -4.00 9.47
N GLY A 72 -4.79 -3.02 8.63
CA GLY A 72 -3.72 -2.08 8.89
C GLY A 72 -3.92 -0.74 8.18
N VAL A 73 -2.92 0.11 8.30
CA VAL A 73 -2.88 1.44 7.72
C VAL A 73 -1.94 1.47 6.53
N LEU A 74 -2.45 1.90 5.35
CA LEU A 74 -1.63 2.26 4.21
C LEU A 74 -1.26 3.76 4.24
N GLY A 75 -2.12 4.59 4.80
CA GLY A 75 -1.87 6.02 5.00
C GLY A 75 -3.14 6.84 5.11
N TRP A 76 -2.96 8.17 5.23
CA TRP A 76 -4.05 9.14 5.13
C TRP A 76 -4.35 9.50 3.67
N ASP A 77 -3.32 9.89 2.93
CA ASP A 77 -3.37 10.25 1.51
C ASP A 77 -2.22 9.53 0.79
N GLY A 78 -2.51 8.37 0.23
CA GLY A 78 -1.51 7.51 -0.41
C GLY A 78 -0.83 8.18 -1.61
N VAL A 79 -1.55 9.00 -2.38
CA VAL A 79 -0.98 9.72 -3.52
C VAL A 79 -0.01 10.80 -3.08
N ALA A 80 -0.39 11.59 -2.07
CA ALA A 80 0.49 12.62 -1.53
C ALA A 80 1.70 12.00 -0.82
N TRP A 81 1.49 10.88 -0.11
CA TRP A 81 2.55 10.11 0.54
C TRP A 81 3.59 9.66 -0.47
N GLN A 82 3.18 8.90 -1.48
CA GLN A 82 4.06 8.34 -2.50
C GLN A 82 4.91 9.40 -3.23
N ARG A 83 4.37 10.61 -3.39
CA ARG A 83 5.06 11.70 -4.10
C ARG A 83 5.98 12.54 -3.22
N ARG A 84 5.82 12.51 -1.90
CA ARG A 84 6.43 13.52 -1.03
C ARG A 84 7.24 12.96 0.13
N VAL A 85 6.95 11.75 0.63
CA VAL A 85 7.48 11.24 1.91
C VAL A 85 9.00 11.29 2.01
N GLU A 86 9.72 11.02 0.92
CA GLU A 86 11.19 11.03 0.90
C GLU A 86 11.80 12.41 1.21
N ARG A 87 11.09 13.47 0.80
CA ARG A 87 11.57 14.87 0.90
C ARG A 87 10.72 15.73 1.82
N ALA A 88 9.70 15.16 2.43
CA ALA A 88 8.77 15.89 3.27
C ALA A 88 9.39 16.26 4.62
N ALA A 89 9.00 17.42 5.15
CA ALA A 89 9.34 17.78 6.51
C ALA A 89 8.75 16.78 7.52
N PRO A 90 9.47 16.46 8.62
CA PRO A 90 9.00 15.54 9.65
C PRO A 90 7.57 15.80 10.14
N ALA A 91 7.23 17.07 10.39
CA ALA A 91 5.88 17.44 10.84
C ALA A 91 4.76 17.11 9.83
N TRP A 92 5.06 17.08 8.53
CA TRP A 92 4.08 16.64 7.53
C TRP A 92 3.86 15.13 7.62
N ILE A 93 4.93 14.35 7.73
CA ILE A 93 4.89 12.90 7.85
C ILE A 93 4.11 12.49 9.11
N GLU A 94 4.43 13.13 10.24
CA GLU A 94 3.70 12.91 11.50
C GLU A 94 2.20 13.15 11.35
N ARG A 95 1.81 14.29 10.78
CA ARG A 95 0.38 14.60 10.57
C ARG A 95 -0.32 13.56 9.68
N GLN A 96 0.34 13.06 8.63
CA GLN A 96 -0.21 12.02 7.76
C GLN A 96 -0.46 10.72 8.54
N MET A 97 0.54 10.24 9.26
CA MET A 97 0.45 9.00 10.02
C MET A 97 -0.51 9.12 11.21
N GLN A 98 -0.46 10.20 11.97
CA GLN A 98 -1.37 10.43 13.10
C GLN A 98 -2.84 10.51 12.67
N ARG A 99 -3.14 11.18 11.55
CA ARG A 99 -4.49 11.24 11.00
C ARG A 99 -4.99 9.85 10.59
N ALA A 100 -4.14 9.06 9.95
CA ALA A 100 -4.49 7.71 9.55
C ALA A 100 -4.74 6.80 10.76
N VAL A 101 -3.87 6.86 11.77
CA VAL A 101 -4.05 6.10 13.02
C VAL A 101 -5.30 6.53 13.78
N ALA A 102 -5.57 7.83 13.87
CA ALA A 102 -6.79 8.32 14.53
C ALA A 102 -8.06 7.82 13.80
N ARG A 103 -8.08 7.93 12.47
CA ARG A 103 -9.21 7.43 11.68
C ARG A 103 -9.37 5.91 11.79
N TYR A 104 -8.28 5.16 11.82
CA TYR A 104 -8.33 3.72 12.05
C TYR A 104 -9.00 3.40 13.40
N ARG A 105 -8.59 4.10 14.46
CA ARG A 105 -9.20 3.96 15.79
C ARG A 105 -10.69 4.30 15.80
N ASP A 106 -11.08 5.34 15.09
CA ASP A 106 -12.51 5.74 14.97
C ASP A 106 -13.34 4.64 14.27
N ILE A 107 -12.76 3.92 13.30
CA ILE A 107 -13.45 2.88 12.55
C ILE A 107 -13.49 1.55 13.31
N PHE A 108 -12.36 1.13 13.87
CA PHE A 108 -12.18 -0.21 14.41
C PHE A 108 -12.24 -0.30 15.94
N GLY A 109 -12.19 0.84 16.64
CA GLY A 109 -12.18 0.88 18.10
C GLY A 109 -10.85 0.50 18.76
N GLU A 110 -9.81 0.23 17.97
CA GLU A 110 -8.50 -0.24 18.43
C GLU A 110 -7.36 0.41 17.65
N ALA A 111 -6.13 0.28 18.15
CA ALA A 111 -4.95 0.78 17.45
C ALA A 111 -4.54 -0.18 16.31
N PRO A 112 -4.07 0.34 15.16
CA PRO A 112 -3.59 -0.50 14.07
C PRO A 112 -2.29 -1.21 14.48
N ARG A 113 -2.16 -2.50 14.12
CA ARG A 113 -0.95 -3.29 14.34
C ARG A 113 -0.02 -3.29 13.13
N ALA A 114 -0.57 -3.13 11.93
CA ALA A 114 0.15 -3.19 10.67
C ALA A 114 0.19 -1.83 9.97
N HIS A 115 1.34 -1.50 9.38
CA HIS A 115 1.54 -0.36 8.50
C HIS A 115 2.10 -0.83 7.15
N ALA A 116 1.69 -0.17 6.07
CA ALA A 116 2.32 -0.32 4.77
C ALA A 116 2.48 1.06 4.12
N ALA A 117 3.56 1.27 3.39
CA ALA A 117 3.79 2.54 2.71
C ALA A 117 3.29 2.50 1.27
N ALA A 118 2.48 3.48 0.87
CA ALA A 118 2.01 3.59 -0.49
C ALA A 118 3.19 3.68 -1.48
N GLY A 119 3.21 2.76 -2.46
CA GLY A 119 4.27 2.65 -3.46
C GLY A 119 5.64 2.29 -2.87
N TRP A 120 5.69 1.72 -1.66
CA TRP A 120 6.93 1.40 -0.92
C TRP A 120 7.84 2.61 -0.72
N GLN A 121 7.25 3.83 -0.74
CA GLN A 121 7.98 5.06 -0.50
C GLN A 121 8.01 5.38 0.99
N THR A 122 9.19 5.54 1.54
CA THR A 122 9.38 5.81 2.97
C THR A 122 10.54 6.78 3.22
N SER A 123 10.79 7.11 4.47
CA SER A 123 11.92 7.91 4.90
C SER A 123 12.37 7.46 6.29
N ALA A 124 13.58 7.82 6.70
CA ALA A 124 14.08 7.51 8.04
C ALA A 124 13.13 7.98 9.15
N HIS A 125 12.52 9.15 8.98
CA HIS A 125 11.56 9.68 9.94
C HIS A 125 10.27 8.85 9.97
N ALA A 126 9.75 8.43 8.79
CA ALA A 126 8.58 7.57 8.72
C ALA A 126 8.82 6.21 9.39
N LEU A 127 9.97 5.58 9.15
CA LEU A 127 10.35 4.32 9.81
C LEU A 127 10.38 4.45 11.34
N ARG A 128 10.92 5.55 11.88
CA ARG A 128 10.90 5.80 13.33
C ARG A 128 9.48 5.99 13.87
N LEU A 129 8.61 6.61 13.10
CA LEU A 129 7.22 6.83 13.50
C LEU A 129 6.43 5.53 13.58
N THR A 130 6.74 4.49 12.81
CA THR A 130 6.07 3.19 12.94
C THR A 130 6.25 2.63 14.36
N GLN A 131 7.46 2.69 14.90
CA GLN A 131 7.73 2.31 16.29
C GLN A 131 7.01 3.24 17.29
N ARG A 132 7.12 4.56 17.11
CA ARG A 132 6.53 5.55 18.05
C ARG A 132 5.02 5.48 18.13
N LEU A 133 4.37 5.13 17.04
CA LEU A 133 2.91 4.95 16.96
C LEU A 133 2.43 3.56 17.38
N GLY A 134 3.36 2.65 17.71
CA GLY A 134 3.07 1.34 18.28
C GLY A 134 2.67 0.28 17.27
N PHE A 135 3.08 0.41 15.99
CA PHE A 135 2.87 -0.67 15.04
C PHE A 135 3.70 -1.91 15.40
N GLY A 136 3.10 -3.08 15.30
CA GLY A 136 3.75 -4.35 15.57
C GLY A 136 4.70 -4.79 14.45
N PHE A 137 4.37 -4.42 13.21
CA PHE A 137 5.20 -4.60 12.03
C PHE A 137 4.81 -3.62 10.93
N ALA A 138 5.70 -3.46 9.94
CA ALA A 138 5.41 -2.65 8.77
C ALA A 138 5.91 -3.33 7.47
N SER A 139 5.25 -3.04 6.35
CA SER A 139 5.63 -3.48 5.01
C SER A 139 5.84 -2.26 4.11
N ASP A 140 6.83 -1.43 4.51
CA ASP A 140 7.07 -0.11 3.91
C ASP A 140 8.08 -0.16 2.77
N THR A 141 8.72 -1.30 2.54
CA THR A 141 9.85 -1.42 1.64
C THR A 141 9.73 -2.65 0.75
N ARG A 142 10.60 -2.71 -0.26
CA ARG A 142 10.89 -3.92 -1.01
C ARG A 142 12.19 -4.52 -0.51
N GLY A 143 12.32 -5.84 -0.61
CA GLY A 143 13.51 -6.53 -0.15
C GLY A 143 13.39 -8.04 -0.30
N THR A 144 14.31 -8.78 0.31
CA THR A 144 14.40 -10.24 0.19
C THR A 144 14.10 -11.00 1.49
N HIS A 145 14.16 -10.32 2.62
CA HIS A 145 13.94 -10.93 3.94
C HIS A 145 13.49 -9.88 4.96
N PRO A 146 12.81 -10.29 6.03
CA PRO A 146 12.46 -9.40 7.14
C PRO A 146 13.71 -8.79 7.80
N PHE A 147 13.61 -7.54 8.23
CA PHE A 147 14.70 -6.82 8.89
C PHE A 147 14.21 -5.80 9.90
N VAL A 148 15.10 -5.39 10.78
CA VAL A 148 14.90 -4.28 11.71
C VAL A 148 15.68 -3.08 11.17
N PRO A 149 15.01 -1.94 10.88
CA PRO A 149 15.69 -0.78 10.32
C PRO A 149 16.71 -0.17 11.30
N VAL A 150 17.89 0.16 10.77
CA VAL A 150 18.92 0.91 11.50
C VAL A 150 19.27 2.14 10.69
N TRP A 151 19.19 3.33 11.30
CA TRP A 151 19.52 4.59 10.64
C TRP A 151 20.35 5.47 11.57
N ASN A 152 21.54 5.86 11.13
CA ASN A 152 22.49 6.64 11.93
C ASN A 152 22.74 6.06 13.33
N GLY A 153 22.85 4.72 13.43
CA GLY A 153 23.05 4.02 14.68
C GLY A 153 21.81 3.85 15.56
N GLU A 154 20.67 4.40 15.18
CA GLU A 154 19.39 4.21 15.88
C GLU A 154 18.65 2.99 15.31
N VAL A 155 18.31 2.04 16.16
CA VAL A 155 17.52 0.85 15.82
C VAL A 155 16.04 1.17 15.96
N THR A 156 15.27 0.91 14.92
CA THR A 156 13.79 1.04 14.94
C THR A 156 13.18 -0.34 15.21
N LEU A 157 12.61 -0.55 16.39
CA LEU A 157 12.12 -1.87 16.83
C LEU A 157 10.85 -2.37 16.11
N CYS A 158 10.24 -1.55 15.25
CA CYS A 158 9.17 -2.03 14.37
C CYS A 158 9.78 -2.80 13.19
N PRO A 159 9.64 -4.15 13.13
CA PRO A 159 10.23 -4.94 12.07
C PRO A 159 9.58 -4.63 10.72
N GLN A 160 10.38 -4.67 9.68
CA GLN A 160 9.93 -4.58 8.30
C GLN A 160 9.74 -5.96 7.69
N LEU A 161 8.59 -6.20 7.12
CA LEU A 161 8.26 -7.35 6.26
C LEU A 161 8.25 -6.84 4.81
N PRO A 162 9.39 -6.80 4.12
CA PRO A 162 9.47 -6.21 2.80
C PRO A 162 8.71 -7.06 1.78
N VAL A 163 8.12 -6.40 0.78
CA VAL A 163 7.51 -7.10 -0.36
C VAL A 163 8.62 -7.74 -1.19
N THR A 164 8.57 -9.05 -1.32
CA THR A 164 9.62 -9.89 -1.93
C THR A 164 9.30 -10.27 -3.37
N LEU A 165 8.03 -10.24 -3.76
CA LEU A 165 7.56 -10.57 -5.09
C LEU A 165 7.19 -9.31 -5.86
N PRO A 166 7.29 -9.33 -7.21
CA PRO A 166 6.79 -8.23 -8.03
C PRO A 166 5.29 -8.05 -7.86
N ALA A 167 4.81 -6.82 -7.98
CA ALA A 167 3.39 -6.53 -8.03
C ALA A 167 2.78 -6.99 -9.38
N LEU A 168 1.45 -7.19 -9.42
CA LEU A 168 0.79 -7.70 -10.64
C LEU A 168 0.99 -6.78 -11.84
N ASP A 169 0.94 -5.48 -11.65
CA ASP A 169 1.17 -4.49 -12.71
C ASP A 169 2.62 -4.47 -13.21
N GLU A 170 3.56 -4.78 -12.35
CA GLU A 170 4.97 -4.95 -12.76
C GLU A 170 5.16 -6.21 -13.60
N LEU A 171 4.48 -7.32 -13.26
CA LEU A 171 4.52 -8.55 -14.04
C LEU A 171 3.86 -8.39 -15.40
N LEU A 172 2.65 -7.81 -15.44
CA LEU A 172 1.92 -7.53 -16.69
C LEU A 172 2.66 -6.54 -17.61
N GLY A 173 3.57 -5.73 -17.07
CA GLY A 173 4.43 -4.85 -17.86
C GLY A 173 5.64 -5.53 -18.49
N GLN A 174 5.91 -6.81 -18.15
CA GLN A 174 7.05 -7.55 -18.69
C GLN A 174 6.70 -8.22 -20.03
N GLN A 175 7.68 -8.28 -20.93
CA GLN A 175 7.51 -8.94 -22.22
C GLN A 175 7.18 -10.43 -22.05
N GLY A 176 6.11 -10.89 -22.68
CA GLY A 176 5.66 -12.28 -22.62
C GLY A 176 4.91 -12.63 -21.32
N CYS A 177 4.49 -11.65 -20.54
CA CYS A 177 3.58 -11.84 -19.40
C CYS A 177 2.24 -11.17 -19.71
N ASP A 178 1.17 -11.96 -19.70
CA ASP A 178 -0.21 -11.53 -19.89
C ASP A 178 -1.11 -12.10 -18.77
N VAL A 179 -2.39 -11.83 -18.85
CA VAL A 179 -3.37 -12.28 -17.84
C VAL A 179 -3.43 -13.81 -17.77
N ASP A 180 -3.28 -14.49 -18.90
CA ASP A 180 -3.45 -15.94 -18.99
C ASP A 180 -2.29 -16.69 -18.32
N ASN A 181 -1.05 -16.18 -18.40
CA ASN A 181 0.15 -16.82 -17.85
C ASN A 181 0.70 -16.17 -16.55
N LEU A 182 0.04 -15.12 -16.07
CA LEU A 182 0.45 -14.37 -14.87
C LEU A 182 0.62 -15.28 -13.64
N HIS A 183 -0.31 -16.22 -13.45
CA HIS A 183 -0.29 -17.14 -12.31
C HIS A 183 0.90 -18.11 -12.37
N GLU A 184 1.26 -18.61 -13.56
CA GLU A 184 2.42 -19.48 -13.75
C GLU A 184 3.72 -18.74 -13.47
N ARG A 185 3.83 -17.48 -13.94
CA ARG A 185 4.96 -16.61 -13.65
C ARG A 185 5.12 -16.36 -12.16
N LEU A 186 4.02 -16.06 -11.47
CA LEU A 186 4.04 -15.84 -10.03
C LEU A 186 4.47 -17.11 -9.28
N LEU A 187 3.92 -18.27 -9.64
CA LEU A 187 4.32 -19.56 -9.06
C LEU A 187 5.80 -19.86 -9.29
N ALA A 188 6.32 -19.61 -10.50
CA ALA A 188 7.73 -19.80 -10.78
C ALA A 188 8.65 -18.95 -9.89
N LEU A 189 8.25 -17.71 -9.57
CA LEU A 189 8.97 -16.84 -8.65
C LEU A 189 8.95 -17.35 -7.20
N THR A 190 7.93 -18.09 -6.80
CA THR A 190 7.83 -18.68 -5.46
C THR A 190 8.63 -19.98 -5.31
N ALA A 191 9.08 -20.61 -6.42
CA ALA A 191 9.82 -21.87 -6.40
C ALA A 191 11.18 -21.76 -5.66
N GLN A 192 11.74 -20.56 -5.53
CA GLN A 192 12.96 -20.26 -4.79
C GLN A 192 12.66 -19.46 -3.52
N ALA A 193 11.68 -19.90 -2.75
CA ALA A 193 11.30 -19.19 -1.53
C ALA A 193 12.48 -19.10 -0.55
N PRO A 194 12.78 -17.90 -0.01
CA PRO A 194 13.70 -17.78 1.11
C PRO A 194 13.13 -18.51 2.34
N ALA A 195 13.99 -18.88 3.29
CA ALA A 195 13.57 -19.57 4.51
C ALA A 195 12.48 -18.82 5.31
N THR A 196 12.39 -17.52 5.12
CA THR A 196 11.39 -16.62 5.73
C THR A 196 10.07 -16.54 4.97
N GLY A 197 9.94 -17.25 3.83
CA GLY A 197 8.79 -17.16 2.96
C GLY A 197 8.76 -15.88 2.11
N HIS A 198 7.66 -15.69 1.37
CA HIS A 198 7.43 -14.51 0.55
C HIS A 198 6.37 -13.58 1.13
N VAL A 199 6.53 -12.29 0.89
CA VAL A 199 5.49 -11.28 1.05
C VAL A 199 5.07 -10.82 -0.34
N PHE A 200 3.79 -10.97 -0.64
CA PHE A 200 3.19 -10.54 -1.89
C PHE A 200 2.21 -9.41 -1.63
N SER A 201 2.28 -8.35 -2.41
CA SER A 201 1.38 -7.21 -2.32
C SER A 201 0.42 -7.18 -3.50
N LEU A 202 -0.87 -7.14 -3.19
CA LEU A 202 -1.96 -7.04 -4.16
C LEU A 202 -2.70 -5.73 -4.00
N GLN A 203 -3.05 -5.11 -5.12
CA GLN A 203 -4.04 -4.04 -5.16
C GLN A 203 -5.40 -4.69 -5.50
N ALA A 204 -6.38 -4.51 -4.62
CA ALA A 204 -7.68 -5.19 -4.75
C ALA A 204 -8.44 -4.83 -6.05
N ASP A 205 -8.33 -3.58 -6.50
CA ASP A 205 -8.92 -3.11 -7.76
C ASP A 205 -8.29 -3.77 -8.98
N LEU A 206 -6.98 -4.01 -8.97
CA LEU A 206 -6.30 -4.72 -10.04
C LEU A 206 -6.67 -6.21 -10.05
N ALA A 207 -6.68 -6.84 -8.88
CA ALA A 207 -7.02 -8.25 -8.78
C ALA A 207 -8.45 -8.54 -9.27
N LEU A 208 -9.40 -7.63 -9.01
CA LEU A 208 -10.77 -7.73 -9.51
C LEU A 208 -10.89 -7.48 -11.04
N ALA A 209 -10.03 -6.64 -11.60
CA ALA A 209 -10.06 -6.35 -13.05
C ALA A 209 -9.44 -7.48 -13.89
N LEU A 210 -8.80 -8.46 -13.27
CA LEU A 210 -8.16 -9.61 -13.91
C LEU A 210 -8.99 -10.91 -13.82
N GLN A 211 -10.19 -10.84 -13.23
CA GLN A 211 -11.16 -11.94 -13.21
C GLN A 211 -12.07 -11.92 -14.44
#